data_2f8066484514199dc41e4b3c0d1301c6
#
_entry.id   2f8066484514199dc41e4b3c0d1301c6
#
_cell.length_a   1.000
_cell.length_b   1.000
_cell.length_c   1.000
_cell.angle_alpha   90.00
_cell.angle_beta   90.00
_cell.angle_gamma   90.00
#
_symmetry.space_group_name_H-M   'P 1'
#
loop_
_entity.id
_entity.type
_entity.pdbx_description
1 polymer ?
#
loop_
_entity_poly.entity_id
_entity_poly.type
_entity_poly.pdbx_seq_one_letter_code
_entity_poly.pdbx_strand_id
1 'polypeptide(L)'
;MAKVTYDANICIRYKQSFPRTFYMSAVVLQELAAGANDASAIKELERLRQECRKANKLLVPNEEDWWHAGLVLNALQRGRRSKKTGKIPKISVAERNRIINDVLIARTAKRAGVMVVTDNVNDFIKIRNFCDVKIISGSKYFSSS
;
A
#
# COMPACT_ATOMS: atom_id res chain seq x y z
N MET A 1 -7.31 -14.10 15.01
CA MET A 1 -6.12 -13.31 14.69
C MET A 1 -6.46 -12.26 13.62
N ALA A 2 -5.86 -11.11 13.71
CA ALA A 2 -6.10 -10.04 12.75
C ALA A 2 -5.60 -10.40 11.36
N LYS A 3 -6.40 -10.09 10.34
CA LYS A 3 -5.98 -10.18 8.94
C LYS A 3 -4.97 -9.07 8.66
N VAL A 4 -3.91 -9.37 7.93
CA VAL A 4 -2.84 -8.42 7.64
C VAL A 4 -2.46 -8.42 6.17
N THR A 5 -1.99 -7.28 5.69
CA THR A 5 -1.29 -7.15 4.42
C THR A 5 0.01 -6.39 4.66
N TYR A 6 1.02 -6.68 3.86
CA TYR A 6 2.35 -6.08 4.00
C TYR A 6 2.61 -5.10 2.88
N ASP A 7 3.06 -3.90 3.24
CA ASP A 7 3.60 -2.96 2.26
C ASP A 7 4.89 -3.54 1.64
N ALA A 8 5.29 -3.03 0.48
CA ALA A 8 6.45 -3.55 -0.24
C ALA A 8 7.74 -3.52 0.62
N ASN A 9 7.96 -2.44 1.37
CA ASN A 9 9.13 -2.33 2.24
C ASN A 9 9.19 -3.44 3.30
N ILE A 10 8.05 -3.91 3.78
CA ILE A 10 7.99 -5.01 4.75
C ILE A 10 8.39 -6.33 4.08
N CYS A 11 7.89 -6.59 2.89
CA CYS A 11 8.23 -7.80 2.14
C CYS A 11 9.74 -7.89 1.87
N ILE A 12 10.36 -6.75 1.55
CA ILE A 12 11.79 -6.68 1.25
C ILE A 12 12.63 -6.81 2.52
N ARG A 13 12.26 -6.10 3.59
CA ARG A 13 13.09 -5.98 4.79
C ARG A 13 13.04 -7.21 5.69
N TYR A 14 11.85 -7.78 5.90
CA TYR A 14 11.67 -8.81 6.90
C TYR A 14 11.76 -10.24 6.37
N LYS A 15 11.55 -10.46 5.09
CA LYS A 15 11.71 -11.76 4.39
C LYS A 15 11.22 -12.98 5.17
N GLN A 16 10.10 -12.82 5.87
CA GLN A 16 9.51 -13.90 6.64
C GLN A 16 8.42 -14.61 5.86
N SER A 17 8.09 -15.84 6.27
CA SER A 17 6.95 -16.55 5.70
C SER A 17 5.65 -15.80 6.06
N PHE A 18 4.68 -15.85 5.14
CA PHE A 18 3.41 -15.17 5.34
C PHE A 18 2.51 -15.98 6.28
N PRO A 19 1.83 -15.33 7.25
CA PRO A 19 0.89 -16.02 8.11
C PRO A 19 -0.39 -16.41 7.36
N ARG A 20 -1.19 -17.30 7.93
CA ARG A 20 -2.49 -17.68 7.34
C ARG A 20 -3.45 -16.51 7.18
N THR A 21 -3.29 -15.48 8.00
CA THR A 21 -4.10 -14.26 7.98
C THR A 21 -3.63 -13.23 6.95
N PHE A 22 -2.63 -13.58 6.15
CA PHE A 22 -2.03 -12.67 5.17
C PHE A 22 -2.89 -12.53 3.91
N TYR A 23 -3.09 -11.29 3.49
CA TYR A 23 -3.71 -10.91 2.22
C TYR A 23 -2.68 -10.15 1.39
N MET A 24 -2.57 -10.50 0.12
CA MET A 24 -1.61 -9.83 -0.77
C MET A 24 -2.28 -8.71 -1.54
N SER A 25 -1.67 -7.52 -1.49
CA SER A 25 -2.11 -6.38 -2.30
C SER A 25 -1.60 -6.50 -3.72
N ALA A 26 -2.48 -6.35 -4.71
CA ALA A 26 -2.09 -6.30 -6.13
C ALA A 26 -1.17 -5.11 -6.40
N VAL A 27 -1.37 -3.99 -5.68
CA VAL A 27 -0.50 -2.81 -5.79
C VAL A 27 0.92 -3.13 -5.31
N VAL A 28 1.05 -3.83 -4.20
CA VAL A 28 2.35 -4.26 -3.66
C VAL A 28 3.02 -5.25 -4.60
N LEU A 29 2.26 -6.19 -5.18
CA LEU A 29 2.80 -7.12 -6.18
C LEU A 29 3.42 -6.38 -7.37
N GLN A 30 2.76 -5.34 -7.85
CA GLN A 30 3.28 -4.50 -8.94
C GLN A 30 4.62 -3.87 -8.54
N GLU A 31 4.70 -3.29 -7.34
CA GLU A 31 5.92 -2.66 -6.86
C GLU A 31 7.06 -3.67 -6.72
N LEU A 32 6.78 -4.84 -6.16
CA LEU A 32 7.78 -5.91 -5.99
C LEU A 32 8.24 -6.45 -7.34
N ALA A 33 7.33 -6.64 -8.28
CA ALA A 33 7.68 -7.12 -9.62
C ALA A 33 8.55 -6.10 -10.37
N ALA A 34 8.20 -4.83 -10.26
CA ALA A 34 8.98 -3.75 -10.91
C ALA A 34 10.39 -3.65 -10.34
N GLY A 35 10.58 -3.97 -9.07
CA GLY A 35 11.89 -3.94 -8.41
C GLY A 35 12.65 -5.25 -8.42
N ALA A 36 12.11 -6.32 -8.99
CA ALA A 36 12.75 -7.63 -8.99
C ALA A 36 14.03 -7.62 -9.84
N ASN A 37 15.07 -8.27 -9.33
CA ASN A 37 16.41 -8.26 -9.96
C ASN A 37 16.61 -9.37 -10.98
N ASP A 38 15.80 -10.44 -10.95
CA ASP A 38 15.99 -11.59 -11.81
C ASP A 38 14.67 -12.35 -12.08
N ALA A 39 14.74 -13.30 -13.02
CA ALA A 39 13.59 -14.11 -13.42
C ALA A 39 13.08 -15.02 -12.28
N SER A 40 13.97 -15.46 -11.40
CA SER A 40 13.60 -16.30 -10.26
C SER A 40 12.67 -15.56 -9.29
N ALA A 41 12.99 -14.30 -9.00
CA ALA A 41 12.15 -13.45 -8.15
C ALA A 41 10.77 -13.25 -8.77
N ILE A 42 10.70 -13.04 -10.09
CA ILE A 42 9.42 -12.92 -10.81
C ILE A 42 8.59 -14.19 -10.69
N LYS A 43 9.21 -15.36 -10.84
CA LYS A 43 8.52 -16.66 -10.71
C LYS A 43 7.92 -16.84 -9.30
N GLU A 44 8.68 -16.47 -8.26
CA GLU A 44 8.18 -16.54 -6.89
C GLU A 44 6.99 -15.63 -6.66
N LEU A 45 7.03 -14.41 -7.19
CA LEU A 45 5.91 -13.47 -7.10
C LEU A 45 4.69 -13.97 -7.84
N GLU A 46 4.88 -14.56 -9.03
CA GLU A 46 3.77 -15.15 -9.82
C GLU A 46 3.14 -16.31 -9.04
N ARG A 47 3.93 -17.17 -8.43
CA ARG A 47 3.43 -18.27 -7.61
C ARG A 47 2.60 -17.73 -6.43
N LEU A 48 3.12 -16.73 -5.72
CA LEU A 48 2.41 -16.10 -4.61
C LEU A 48 1.09 -15.48 -5.07
N ARG A 49 1.12 -14.79 -6.21
CA ARG A 49 -0.09 -14.19 -6.80
C ARG A 49 -1.17 -15.23 -7.06
N GLN A 50 -0.79 -16.36 -7.67
CA GLN A 50 -1.73 -17.44 -7.96
C GLN A 50 -2.28 -18.10 -6.70
N GLU A 51 -1.43 -18.34 -5.70
CA GLU A 51 -1.87 -18.89 -4.42
C GLU A 51 -2.88 -17.98 -3.72
N CYS A 52 -2.61 -16.68 -3.66
CA CYS A 52 -3.50 -15.73 -3.05
C CYS A 52 -4.81 -15.59 -3.83
N ARG A 53 -4.76 -15.63 -5.16
CA ARG A 53 -5.96 -15.60 -5.99
C ARG A 53 -6.85 -16.81 -5.71
N LYS A 54 -6.28 -18.00 -5.69
CA LYS A 54 -7.02 -19.26 -5.43
C LYS A 54 -7.65 -19.25 -4.04
N ALA A 55 -6.95 -18.69 -3.06
CA ALA A 55 -7.44 -18.60 -1.69
C ALA A 55 -8.38 -17.42 -1.45
N ASN A 56 -8.67 -16.63 -2.49
CA ASN A 56 -9.48 -15.40 -2.41
C ASN A 56 -8.88 -14.38 -1.41
N LYS A 57 -7.55 -14.28 -1.41
CA LYS A 57 -6.79 -13.39 -0.54
C LYS A 57 -5.97 -12.35 -1.32
N LEU A 58 -6.42 -11.98 -2.50
CA LEU A 58 -5.79 -10.94 -3.31
C LEU A 58 -6.62 -9.67 -3.21
N LEU A 59 -6.01 -8.59 -2.73
CA LEU A 59 -6.65 -7.28 -2.61
C LEU A 59 -6.45 -6.52 -3.92
N VAL A 60 -7.53 -6.33 -4.67
CA VAL A 60 -7.48 -5.70 -6.00
C VAL A 60 -8.32 -4.42 -5.98
N PRO A 61 -7.75 -3.28 -6.38
CA PRO A 61 -8.50 -2.04 -6.49
C PRO A 61 -9.60 -2.13 -7.55
N ASN A 62 -10.75 -1.53 -7.24
CA ASN A 62 -11.83 -1.34 -8.20
C ASN A 62 -11.79 0.09 -8.76
N GLU A 63 -12.72 0.43 -9.68
CA GLU A 63 -12.71 1.75 -10.31
C GLU A 63 -12.93 2.87 -9.28
N GLU A 64 -13.73 2.64 -8.27
CA GLU A 64 -14.00 3.62 -7.22
C GLU A 64 -12.74 3.90 -6.38
N ASP A 65 -11.92 2.89 -6.13
CA ASP A 65 -10.63 3.07 -5.43
C ASP A 65 -9.71 3.98 -6.24
N TRP A 66 -9.64 3.79 -7.54
CA TRP A 66 -8.84 4.64 -8.43
C TRP A 66 -9.37 6.08 -8.44
N TRP A 67 -10.68 6.24 -8.52
CA TRP A 67 -11.32 7.56 -8.48
C TRP A 67 -10.95 8.31 -7.19
N HIS A 68 -11.11 7.65 -6.04
CA HIS A 68 -10.77 8.24 -4.75
C HIS A 68 -9.29 8.55 -4.61
N ALA A 69 -8.41 7.72 -5.17
CA ALA A 69 -6.96 8.00 -5.17
C ALA A 69 -6.68 9.34 -5.87
N GLY A 70 -7.35 9.60 -6.98
CA GLY A 70 -7.25 10.88 -7.68
C GLY A 70 -7.76 12.05 -6.85
N LEU A 71 -8.89 11.87 -6.16
CA LEU A 71 -9.46 12.92 -5.30
C LEU A 71 -8.54 13.23 -4.11
N VAL A 72 -7.95 12.21 -3.49
CA VAL A 72 -7.01 12.41 -2.37
C VAL A 72 -5.77 13.16 -2.84
N LEU A 73 -5.20 12.74 -3.97
CA LEU A 73 -4.04 13.43 -4.55
C LEU A 73 -4.34 14.90 -4.81
N ASN A 74 -5.50 15.18 -5.40
CA ASN A 74 -5.94 16.56 -5.67
C ASN A 74 -6.04 17.37 -4.37
N ALA A 75 -6.67 16.80 -3.34
CA ALA A 75 -6.82 17.48 -2.04
C ALA A 75 -5.48 17.78 -1.39
N LEU A 76 -4.53 16.83 -1.43
CA LEU A 76 -3.19 17.03 -0.87
C LEU A 76 -2.41 18.09 -1.64
N GLN A 77 -2.52 18.11 -2.97
CA GLN A 77 -1.88 19.16 -3.80
C GLN A 77 -2.43 20.54 -3.46
N ARG A 78 -3.75 20.66 -3.37
CA ARG A 78 -4.40 21.94 -3.02
C ARG A 78 -4.00 22.43 -1.63
N GLY A 79 -3.78 21.53 -0.69
CA GLY A 79 -3.32 21.85 0.65
C GLY A 79 -1.92 22.47 0.69
N ARG A 80 -1.14 22.33 -0.39
CA ARG A 80 0.20 22.90 -0.51
C ARG A 80 0.23 24.27 -1.21
N ARG A 81 -0.94 24.86 -1.49
CA ARG A 81 -1.02 26.17 -2.13
C ARG A 81 -0.26 27.21 -1.33
N SER A 82 0.62 27.94 -2.00
CA SER A 82 1.40 29.03 -1.38
C SER A 82 0.46 30.17 -1.01
N LYS A 83 0.53 30.63 0.23
CA LYS A 83 -0.22 31.81 0.70
C LYS A 83 0.28 33.09 0.06
N LYS A 84 1.55 33.16 -0.35
CA LYS A 84 2.16 34.35 -0.99
C LYS A 84 1.78 34.48 -2.44
N THR A 85 1.85 33.39 -3.21
CA THR A 85 1.69 33.40 -4.68
C THR A 85 0.37 32.84 -5.16
N GLY A 86 -0.37 32.11 -4.31
CA GLY A 86 -1.57 31.38 -4.67
C GLY A 86 -1.31 30.17 -5.57
N LYS A 87 -0.05 29.90 -5.88
CA LYS A 87 0.34 28.77 -6.74
C LYS A 87 0.43 27.48 -5.96
N ILE A 88 0.08 26.38 -6.64
CA ILE A 88 0.22 25.03 -6.10
C ILE A 88 1.57 24.48 -6.56
N PRO A 89 2.47 24.10 -5.63
CA PRO A 89 3.76 23.50 -6.00
C PRO A 89 3.52 22.19 -6.76
N LYS A 90 4.36 21.92 -7.76
CA LYS A 90 4.33 20.65 -8.48
C LYS A 90 4.78 19.52 -7.55
N ILE A 91 4.00 18.46 -7.51
CA ILE A 91 4.39 17.21 -6.85
C ILE A 91 5.20 16.39 -7.86
N SER A 92 6.32 15.79 -7.40
CA SER A 92 7.12 14.92 -8.26
C SER A 92 6.32 13.70 -8.68
N VAL A 93 6.66 13.10 -9.82
CA VAL A 93 6.01 11.87 -10.31
C VAL A 93 6.16 10.75 -9.27
N ALA A 94 7.33 10.64 -8.64
CA ALA A 94 7.59 9.62 -7.62
C ALA A 94 6.67 9.79 -6.41
N GLU A 95 6.52 11.01 -5.91
CA GLU A 95 5.64 11.28 -4.77
C GLU A 95 4.18 11.06 -5.12
N ARG A 96 3.77 11.49 -6.32
CA ARG A 96 2.42 11.28 -6.83
C ARG A 96 2.06 9.80 -6.87
N ASN A 97 2.95 8.97 -7.44
CA ASN A 97 2.74 7.54 -7.52
C ASN A 97 2.65 6.89 -6.14
N ARG A 98 3.48 7.35 -5.20
CA ARG A 98 3.48 6.86 -3.82
C ARG A 98 2.14 7.15 -3.13
N ILE A 99 1.63 8.37 -3.27
CA ILE A 99 0.34 8.74 -2.68
C ILE A 99 -0.78 7.89 -3.28
N ILE A 100 -0.83 7.74 -4.58
CA ILE A 100 -1.83 6.92 -5.27
C ILE A 100 -1.77 5.47 -4.76
N ASN A 101 -0.59 4.87 -4.73
CA ASN A 101 -0.41 3.50 -4.27
C ASN A 101 -0.85 3.32 -2.82
N ASP A 102 -0.49 4.24 -1.94
CA ASP A 102 -0.86 4.17 -0.53
C ASP A 102 -2.38 4.25 -0.34
N VAL A 103 -3.06 5.10 -1.11
CA VAL A 103 -4.53 5.18 -1.07
C VAL A 103 -5.16 3.87 -1.53
N LEU A 104 -4.65 3.29 -2.62
CA LEU A 104 -5.17 2.02 -3.14
C LEU A 104 -4.96 0.88 -2.14
N ILE A 105 -3.79 0.81 -1.51
CA ILE A 105 -3.49 -0.18 -0.47
C ILE A 105 -4.46 0.02 0.71
N ALA A 106 -4.60 1.25 1.20
CA ALA A 106 -5.44 1.56 2.35
C ALA A 106 -6.92 1.22 2.09
N ARG A 107 -7.44 1.59 0.93
CA ARG A 107 -8.85 1.36 0.60
C ARG A 107 -9.19 -0.11 0.44
N THR A 108 -8.34 -0.86 -0.26
CA THR A 108 -8.54 -2.31 -0.43
C THR A 108 -8.42 -3.06 0.88
N ALA A 109 -7.46 -2.68 1.73
CA ALA A 109 -7.29 -3.27 3.05
C ALA A 109 -8.49 -2.97 3.95
N LYS A 110 -8.96 -1.74 3.99
CA LYS A 110 -10.12 -1.34 4.80
C LYS A 110 -11.37 -2.11 4.40
N ARG A 111 -11.63 -2.22 3.09
CA ARG A 111 -12.81 -2.94 2.59
C ARG A 111 -12.80 -4.42 2.99
N ALA A 112 -11.63 -5.02 3.04
CA ALA A 112 -11.46 -6.43 3.42
C ALA A 112 -11.32 -6.65 4.93
N GLY A 113 -11.29 -5.58 5.73
CA GLY A 113 -11.06 -5.67 7.18
C GLY A 113 -9.65 -6.11 7.53
N VAL A 114 -8.67 -5.66 6.77
CA VAL A 114 -7.25 -6.07 6.86
C VAL A 114 -6.41 -4.92 7.39
N MET A 115 -5.50 -5.22 8.31
CA MET A 115 -4.54 -4.25 8.85
C MET A 115 -3.32 -4.14 7.93
N VAL A 116 -2.79 -2.93 7.76
CA VAL A 116 -1.60 -2.68 6.95
C VAL A 116 -0.36 -2.65 7.83
N VAL A 117 0.61 -3.51 7.53
CA VAL A 117 1.93 -3.49 8.16
C VAL A 117 2.88 -2.72 7.23
N THR A 118 3.46 -1.64 7.72
CA THR A 118 4.32 -0.76 6.91
C THR A 118 5.37 -0.07 7.78
N ASP A 119 6.55 0.19 7.21
CA ASP A 119 7.54 1.05 7.85
C ASP A 119 7.30 2.54 7.52
N ASN A 120 6.45 2.84 6.55
CA ASN A 120 6.09 4.21 6.14
C ASN A 120 4.79 4.67 6.83
N VAL A 121 4.73 4.53 8.13
CA VAL A 121 3.54 4.89 8.93
C VAL A 121 3.10 6.34 8.66
N ASN A 122 4.06 7.27 8.56
CA ASN A 122 3.76 8.69 8.33
C ASN A 122 3.03 8.94 7.01
N ASP A 123 3.35 8.19 5.96
CA ASP A 123 2.68 8.33 4.65
C ASP A 123 1.20 7.97 4.76
N PHE A 124 0.87 6.90 5.50
CA PHE A 124 -0.51 6.50 5.73
C PHE A 124 -1.25 7.46 6.65
N ILE A 125 -0.55 8.07 7.63
CA ILE A 125 -1.13 9.10 8.49
C ILE A 125 -1.58 10.32 7.66
N LYS A 126 -0.83 10.71 6.64
CA LYS A 126 -1.17 11.83 5.74
C LYS A 126 -2.51 11.65 5.03
N ILE A 127 -2.89 10.41 4.74
CA ILE A 127 -4.13 10.11 4.03
C ILE A 127 -5.27 9.65 4.96
N ARG A 128 -5.03 9.63 6.28
CA ARG A 128 -5.99 9.14 7.28
C ARG A 128 -7.34 9.83 7.19
N ASN A 129 -7.36 11.14 6.94
CA ASN A 129 -8.60 11.90 6.83
C ASN A 129 -9.47 11.47 5.65
N PHE A 130 -8.87 10.82 4.65
CA PHE A 130 -9.57 10.37 3.44
C PHE A 130 -9.84 8.88 3.46
N CYS A 131 -8.96 8.11 4.12
CA CYS A 131 -9.10 6.67 4.24
C CYS A 131 -8.44 6.21 5.55
N ASP A 132 -9.25 5.99 6.58
CA ASP A 132 -8.78 5.53 7.88
C ASP A 132 -8.72 4.00 7.88
N VAL A 133 -7.52 3.45 7.96
CA VAL A 133 -7.26 2.01 8.00
C VAL A 133 -6.32 1.73 9.17
N LYS A 134 -6.44 0.56 9.77
CA LYS A 134 -5.52 0.14 10.84
C LYS A 134 -4.12 -0.08 10.29
N ILE A 135 -3.14 0.58 10.90
CA ILE A 135 -1.75 0.57 10.48
C ILE A 135 -0.88 0.19 11.68
N ILE A 136 0.15 -0.63 11.43
CA ILE A 136 1.17 -0.96 12.43
C ILE A 136 2.54 -0.95 11.75
N SER A 137 3.55 -0.46 12.47
CA SER A 137 4.93 -0.53 11.97
C SER A 137 5.43 -1.96 11.92
N GLY A 138 6.38 -2.24 11.03
CA GLY A 138 6.99 -3.57 10.94
C GLY A 138 7.68 -3.96 12.22
N SER A 139 8.44 -3.05 12.82
CA SER A 139 9.15 -3.32 14.07
C SER A 139 8.20 -3.73 15.19
N LYS A 140 7.07 -3.04 15.32
CA LYS A 140 6.07 -3.33 16.34
C LYS A 140 5.34 -4.64 16.06
N TYR A 141 4.97 -4.88 14.81
CA TYR A 141 4.24 -6.08 14.42
C TYR A 141 5.07 -7.35 14.66
N PHE A 142 6.33 -7.36 14.23
CA PHE A 142 7.19 -8.53 14.36
C PHE A 142 7.78 -8.72 15.75
N SER A 143 7.86 -7.67 16.57
CA SER A 143 8.35 -7.80 17.95
C SER A 143 7.31 -8.36 18.91
N SER A 144 6.02 -8.30 18.56
CA SER A 144 4.93 -8.77 19.42
C SER A 144 4.54 -10.24 19.18
N SER A 145 5.24 -10.90 18.27
CA SER A 145 4.96 -12.30 17.94
C SER A 145 5.76 -13.28 18.79
#